data_b8d902ea711cf35a19c4fa2b40707356
#
_entry.id   b8d902ea711cf35a19c4fa2b40707356
#
_cell.length_a   1.000
_cell.length_b   1.000
_cell.length_c   1.000
_cell.angle_alpha   90.00
_cell.angle_beta   90.00
_cell.angle_gamma   90.00
#
_symmetry.space_group_name_H-M   'P 1'
#
loop_
_entity.id
_entity.type
_entity.pdbx_description
1 polymer ?
#
loop_
_entity_poly.entity_id
_entity_poly.type
_entity_poly.pdbx_seq_one_letter_code
_entity_poly.pdbx_strand_id
1 'polypeptide(L)'
;LPDPATTPLYALEDHGEFIMRHIGPRDDQVSQMLAAIGMQSLDELVRQTIPAAIRLDGELDLPEPRTESATLARLRGIAAKNIVQHSMIGMGYHETILPPVIQRNVLENPGWYTAYTPYQAEISQGRLEALLNFQQMISDLTAMPIANASLLDEATAAAEAMTMLHRVNRRSKSHRFLVDRATLPQTIDVVANRARYFGIEVVVGDPAAALEDGECFGMLLQYPGVDGEVTDHRDTIARAHAAGALVAVATDLMSLVLLTPPGEMGADAVIGSAQRFGVPMGFGGPHAAFFATRDDYKRAMPGRIIGVSQDSKGRSALRMALQTREQHIRRDKATSNICTAQALLAVISGMYGVWHGRERLKKIAQRIHRLAGLLARGLATLGYANHADSWFDTLSYELEEAEADAIYRRALAAGINLRRIPPGPSRKGGLGISVSEKTGRHHVEALWRAFASSPDVPSLEALDRDLGAEWSAIPTPLRRQSDFLQHPVFYKYHSETDMLRYLKRLENKDLSLAHAMISLGSCTMKLNATSEMIPITWPEFSDIHPFAPADQAQGYLELIGDLEQRLATITGYDAVSLQPNAGSQGEYAGL
;
A
#
# COMPACT_ATOMS: atom_id res chain seq x y z
N LEU A 1 6.31 -1.91 -50.60
CA LEU A 1 7.33 -1.43 -49.69
C LEU A 1 8.39 -0.70 -50.51
N PRO A 2 8.89 0.49 -50.11
CA PRO A 2 10.00 1.15 -50.79
C PRO A 2 11.24 0.27 -50.79
N ASP A 3 12.07 0.39 -51.82
CA ASP A 3 13.32 -0.42 -51.92
C ASP A 3 14.29 -0.01 -50.80
N PRO A 4 14.64 -0.92 -49.89
CA PRO A 4 15.52 -0.63 -48.73
C PRO A 4 16.90 -0.08 -49.14
N ALA A 5 17.37 -0.39 -50.35
CA ALA A 5 18.67 0.04 -50.83
C ALA A 5 18.70 1.54 -51.26
N THR A 6 17.53 2.15 -51.48
CA THR A 6 17.43 3.54 -51.96
C THR A 6 16.64 4.43 -50.98
N THR A 7 16.08 3.91 -49.91
CA THR A 7 15.26 4.63 -48.96
C THR A 7 16.15 5.41 -47.97
N PRO A 8 15.93 6.72 -47.75
CA PRO A 8 16.64 7.48 -46.73
C PRO A 8 16.51 6.86 -45.34
N LEU A 9 17.55 6.92 -44.54
CA LEU A 9 17.58 6.33 -43.20
C LEU A 9 16.37 6.74 -42.34
N TYR A 10 16.00 8.00 -42.35
CA TYR A 10 14.83 8.51 -41.61
C TYR A 10 13.52 7.79 -41.98
N ALA A 11 13.34 7.46 -43.25
CA ALA A 11 12.13 6.77 -43.72
C ALA A 11 12.14 5.27 -43.38
N LEU A 12 13.27 4.73 -42.90
CA LEU A 12 13.41 3.37 -42.39
C LEU A 12 13.19 3.27 -40.86
N GLU A 13 13.15 4.42 -40.17
CA GLU A 13 12.83 4.52 -38.75
C GLU A 13 11.32 4.53 -38.57
N ASP A 14 10.79 3.51 -37.92
CA ASP A 14 9.34 3.38 -37.68
C ASP A 14 8.93 4.10 -36.38
N HIS A 15 8.78 5.43 -36.45
CA HIS A 15 8.32 6.25 -35.34
C HIS A 15 6.83 6.01 -34.99
N GLY A 16 6.07 5.37 -35.87
CA GLY A 16 4.67 4.99 -35.69
C GLY A 16 4.44 3.58 -35.16
N GLU A 17 5.51 2.83 -34.84
CA GLU A 17 5.41 1.41 -34.46
C GLU A 17 4.44 1.14 -33.28
N PHE A 18 4.35 2.07 -32.32
CA PHE A 18 3.47 1.95 -31.17
C PHE A 18 1.99 2.00 -31.56
N ILE A 19 1.64 2.90 -32.50
CA ILE A 19 0.28 3.04 -33.02
C ILE A 19 -0.20 1.71 -33.61
N MET A 20 0.61 1.12 -34.48
CA MET A 20 0.27 -0.11 -35.20
C MET A 20 0.15 -1.34 -34.27
N ARG A 21 0.82 -1.33 -33.12
CA ARG A 21 0.85 -2.45 -32.17
C ARG A 21 -0.16 -2.31 -31.02
N HIS A 22 -0.57 -1.08 -30.66
CA HIS A 22 -1.29 -0.80 -29.42
C HIS A 22 -2.58 -0.01 -29.58
N ILE A 23 -2.76 0.77 -30.67
CA ILE A 23 -3.89 1.71 -30.83
C ILE A 23 -4.91 1.20 -31.86
N GLY A 24 -5.65 0.17 -31.49
CA GLY A 24 -6.89 -0.20 -32.17
C GLY A 24 -6.75 -0.72 -33.61
N PRO A 25 -7.70 -0.40 -34.51
CA PRO A 25 -7.79 -0.99 -35.83
C PRO A 25 -6.70 -0.47 -36.79
N ARG A 26 -6.30 -1.31 -37.74
CA ARG A 26 -5.39 -0.95 -38.82
C ARG A 26 -6.12 -0.17 -39.92
N ASP A 27 -5.39 0.49 -40.82
CA ASP A 27 -5.93 1.37 -41.87
C ASP A 27 -6.99 0.68 -42.74
N ASP A 28 -6.79 -0.59 -43.10
CA ASP A 28 -7.77 -1.38 -43.85
C ASP A 28 -9.08 -1.60 -43.05
N GLN A 29 -8.97 -1.79 -41.76
CA GLN A 29 -10.12 -1.94 -40.84
C GLN A 29 -10.81 -0.59 -40.60
N VAL A 30 -10.04 0.51 -40.44
CA VAL A 30 -10.57 1.86 -40.35
C VAL A 30 -11.37 2.20 -41.59
N SER A 31 -10.84 1.88 -42.78
CA SER A 31 -11.54 2.09 -44.06
C SER A 31 -12.85 1.32 -44.15
N GLN A 32 -12.87 0.05 -43.70
CA GLN A 32 -14.09 -0.78 -43.63
C GLN A 32 -15.12 -0.18 -42.66
N MET A 33 -14.68 0.24 -41.47
CA MET A 33 -15.55 0.86 -40.48
C MET A 33 -16.15 2.16 -40.94
N LEU A 34 -15.37 3.04 -41.61
CA LEU A 34 -15.85 4.27 -42.21
C LEU A 34 -16.86 4.00 -43.31
N ALA A 35 -16.59 3.05 -44.21
CA ALA A 35 -17.53 2.66 -45.25
C ALA A 35 -18.85 2.15 -44.68
N ALA A 36 -18.83 1.39 -43.57
CA ALA A 36 -20.04 0.87 -42.93
C ALA A 36 -20.95 1.97 -42.35
N ILE A 37 -20.40 3.12 -41.99
CA ILE A 37 -21.16 4.30 -41.51
C ILE A 37 -21.33 5.38 -42.56
N GLY A 38 -20.91 5.13 -43.81
CA GLY A 38 -21.08 6.04 -44.93
C GLY A 38 -20.11 7.22 -44.94
N MET A 39 -18.95 7.11 -44.31
CA MET A 39 -17.90 8.14 -44.24
C MET A 39 -16.72 7.77 -45.13
N GLN A 40 -16.00 8.77 -45.65
CA GLN A 40 -14.84 8.55 -46.52
C GLN A 40 -13.51 8.67 -45.74
N SER A 41 -13.49 9.42 -44.65
CA SER A 41 -12.30 9.61 -43.81
C SER A 41 -12.63 9.91 -42.36
N LEU A 42 -11.64 9.74 -41.46
CA LEU A 42 -11.76 10.16 -40.07
C LEU A 42 -12.01 11.66 -39.93
N ASP A 43 -11.37 12.47 -40.77
CA ASP A 43 -11.58 13.93 -40.79
C ASP A 43 -13.02 14.31 -41.16
N GLU A 44 -13.64 13.57 -42.08
CA GLU A 44 -15.04 13.76 -42.39
C GLU A 44 -15.93 13.38 -41.21
N LEU A 45 -15.66 12.26 -40.59
CA LEU A 45 -16.39 11.80 -39.38
C LEU A 45 -16.28 12.84 -38.25
N VAL A 46 -15.08 13.34 -37.97
CA VAL A 46 -14.83 14.38 -36.97
C VAL A 46 -15.61 15.66 -37.33
N ARG A 47 -15.53 16.12 -38.57
CA ARG A 47 -16.25 17.33 -39.00
C ARG A 47 -17.76 17.22 -38.90
N GLN A 48 -18.30 16.03 -39.15
CA GLN A 48 -19.76 15.80 -39.04
C GLN A 48 -20.24 15.57 -37.61
N THR A 49 -19.38 15.07 -36.74
CA THR A 49 -19.74 14.68 -35.36
C THR A 49 -19.47 15.78 -34.34
N ILE A 50 -18.37 16.52 -34.52
CA ILE A 50 -17.93 17.55 -33.56
C ILE A 50 -18.35 18.95 -34.08
N PRO A 51 -19.15 19.69 -33.30
CA PRO A 51 -19.50 21.08 -33.66
C PRO A 51 -18.26 21.94 -33.89
N ALA A 52 -18.30 22.79 -34.93
CA ALA A 52 -17.16 23.65 -35.29
C ALA A 52 -16.69 24.55 -34.12
N ALA A 53 -17.62 24.98 -33.27
CA ALA A 53 -17.31 25.86 -32.12
C ALA A 53 -16.44 25.23 -31.02
N ILE A 54 -16.35 23.90 -30.98
CA ILE A 54 -15.56 23.17 -29.97
C ILE A 54 -14.47 22.30 -30.60
N ARG A 55 -14.33 22.36 -31.92
CA ARG A 55 -13.30 21.61 -32.63
C ARG A 55 -11.96 22.33 -32.53
N LEU A 56 -10.93 21.59 -32.13
CA LEU A 56 -9.56 22.10 -32.13
C LEU A 56 -9.07 22.33 -33.56
N ASP A 57 -8.54 23.49 -33.83
CA ASP A 57 -7.89 23.83 -35.09
C ASP A 57 -6.38 23.66 -34.96
N GLY A 58 -5.80 22.78 -35.76
CA GLY A 58 -4.36 22.48 -35.77
C GLY A 58 -3.97 21.25 -34.97
N GLU A 59 -2.67 21.04 -34.86
CA GLU A 59 -2.05 19.95 -34.11
C GLU A 59 -1.77 20.34 -32.65
N LEU A 60 -1.76 19.38 -31.74
CA LEU A 60 -1.36 19.60 -30.35
C LEU A 60 0.15 19.85 -30.29
N ASP A 61 0.58 20.81 -29.47
CA ASP A 61 2.01 21.06 -29.19
C ASP A 61 2.56 19.97 -28.28
N LEU A 62 2.75 18.78 -28.84
CA LEU A 62 3.33 17.61 -28.18
C LEU A 62 4.65 17.25 -28.85
N PRO A 63 5.59 16.63 -28.07
CA PRO A 63 6.83 16.13 -28.65
C PRO A 63 6.57 15.07 -29.72
N GLU A 64 7.48 14.98 -30.67
CA GLU A 64 7.50 13.93 -31.70
C GLU A 64 7.39 12.52 -31.07
N PRO A 65 6.70 11.57 -31.72
CA PRO A 65 6.58 10.21 -31.28
C PRO A 65 7.96 9.53 -31.20
N ARG A 66 8.08 8.55 -30.29
CA ARG A 66 9.31 7.79 -30.10
C ARG A 66 9.03 6.30 -30.20
N THR A 67 10.04 5.54 -30.60
CA THR A 67 9.99 4.08 -30.54
C THR A 67 9.95 3.59 -29.09
N GLU A 68 9.47 2.37 -28.85
CA GLU A 68 9.46 1.77 -27.50
C GLU A 68 10.86 1.75 -26.88
N SER A 69 11.89 1.39 -27.68
CA SER A 69 13.28 1.38 -27.23
C SER A 69 13.77 2.77 -26.79
N ALA A 70 13.49 3.80 -27.57
CA ALA A 70 13.87 5.17 -27.25
C ALA A 70 13.12 5.70 -26.01
N THR A 71 11.85 5.31 -25.85
CA THR A 71 11.03 5.68 -24.68
C THR A 71 11.56 5.02 -23.40
N LEU A 72 11.88 3.73 -23.45
CA LEU A 72 12.48 3.02 -22.32
C LEU A 72 13.86 3.58 -21.95
N ALA A 73 14.68 3.91 -22.96
CA ALA A 73 16.00 4.53 -22.73
C ALA A 73 15.86 5.91 -22.04
N ARG A 74 14.91 6.75 -22.51
CA ARG A 74 14.60 8.03 -21.86
C ARG A 74 14.13 7.83 -20.42
N LEU A 75 13.21 6.90 -20.20
CA LEU A 75 12.70 6.61 -18.85
C LEU A 75 13.79 6.07 -17.91
N ARG A 76 14.75 5.28 -18.42
CA ARG A 76 15.94 4.91 -17.66
C ARG A 76 16.78 6.13 -17.26
N GLY A 77 16.94 7.10 -18.16
CA GLY A 77 17.62 8.36 -17.85
C GLY A 77 16.91 9.19 -16.78
N ILE A 78 15.58 9.19 -16.77
CA ILE A 78 14.77 9.82 -15.73
C ILE A 78 14.92 9.05 -14.41
N ALA A 79 14.75 7.74 -14.43
CA ALA A 79 14.89 6.86 -13.27
C ALA A 79 16.26 7.02 -12.58
N ALA A 80 17.34 7.12 -13.37
CA ALA A 80 18.71 7.29 -12.85
C ALA A 80 18.94 8.59 -12.06
N LYS A 81 18.00 9.54 -12.10
CA LYS A 81 18.02 10.75 -11.26
C LYS A 81 17.51 10.50 -9.83
N ASN A 82 16.83 9.38 -9.61
CA ASN A 82 16.42 8.94 -8.29
C ASN A 82 17.58 8.28 -7.56
N ILE A 83 17.71 8.53 -6.27
CA ILE A 83 18.74 7.96 -5.42
C ILE A 83 18.11 6.92 -4.48
N VAL A 84 18.32 5.65 -4.77
CA VAL A 84 17.83 4.55 -3.93
C VAL A 84 18.79 4.36 -2.77
N GLN A 85 18.34 4.67 -1.57
CA GLN A 85 19.06 4.41 -0.32
C GLN A 85 18.29 3.43 0.55
N HIS A 86 19.00 2.71 1.43
CA HIS A 86 18.36 1.83 2.41
C HIS A 86 17.48 2.65 3.37
N SER A 87 16.17 2.41 3.34
CA SER A 87 15.23 3.20 4.11
C SER A 87 15.00 2.63 5.50
N MET A 88 15.33 3.42 6.51
CA MET A 88 14.98 3.17 7.91
C MET A 88 14.05 4.26 8.46
N ILE A 89 13.29 4.92 7.59
CA ILE A 89 12.33 5.97 7.95
C ILE A 89 11.12 5.38 8.70
N GLY A 90 10.62 4.25 8.26
CA GLY A 90 9.41 3.64 8.81
C GLY A 90 8.14 4.41 8.45
N MET A 91 7.42 4.94 9.44
CA MET A 91 6.20 5.74 9.22
C MET A 91 5.09 4.97 8.45
N GLY A 92 5.00 3.65 8.70
CA GLY A 92 4.02 2.78 8.03
C GLY A 92 4.47 2.23 6.68
N TYR A 93 5.67 2.59 6.19
CA TYR A 93 6.26 2.10 4.95
C TYR A 93 7.61 1.45 5.24
N HIS A 94 7.80 0.21 4.77
CA HIS A 94 8.99 -0.56 5.06
C HIS A 94 9.49 -1.26 3.80
N GLU A 95 10.78 -1.36 3.66
CA GLU A 95 11.36 -2.22 2.64
C GLU A 95 10.97 -3.68 2.90
N THR A 96 10.60 -4.37 1.84
CA THR A 96 10.21 -5.78 1.87
C THR A 96 10.85 -6.54 0.72
N ILE A 97 10.93 -7.85 0.83
CA ILE A 97 11.44 -8.71 -0.23
C ILE A 97 10.26 -9.37 -0.92
N LEU A 98 9.88 -8.84 -2.10
CA LEU A 98 8.90 -9.50 -2.94
C LEU A 98 9.50 -10.79 -3.52
N PRO A 99 8.95 -11.99 -3.20
CA PRO A 99 9.48 -13.23 -3.74
C PRO A 99 9.45 -13.24 -5.28
N PRO A 100 10.56 -13.59 -5.97
CA PRO A 100 10.62 -13.54 -7.44
C PRO A 100 9.51 -14.33 -8.14
N VAL A 101 9.09 -15.45 -7.57
CA VAL A 101 7.98 -16.25 -8.12
C VAL A 101 6.65 -15.50 -8.08
N ILE A 102 6.43 -14.65 -7.09
CA ILE A 102 5.22 -13.80 -7.00
C ILE A 102 5.38 -12.61 -7.93
N GLN A 103 6.53 -11.93 -7.92
CA GLN A 103 6.79 -10.81 -8.83
C GLN A 103 6.51 -11.20 -10.28
N ARG A 104 7.15 -12.25 -10.76
CA ARG A 104 7.07 -12.70 -12.16
C ARG A 104 5.67 -13.18 -12.56
N ASN A 105 5.00 -13.91 -11.67
CA ASN A 105 3.76 -14.61 -12.00
C ASN A 105 2.48 -13.91 -11.51
N VAL A 106 2.59 -12.78 -10.83
CA VAL A 106 1.45 -11.94 -10.41
C VAL A 106 1.66 -10.50 -10.88
N LEU A 107 2.69 -9.80 -10.38
CA LEU A 107 2.88 -8.37 -10.66
C LEU A 107 3.19 -8.11 -12.13
N GLU A 108 4.03 -8.94 -12.75
CA GLU A 108 4.46 -8.82 -14.15
C GLU A 108 3.60 -9.65 -15.12
N ASN A 109 2.59 -10.37 -14.64
CA ASN A 109 1.76 -11.27 -15.46
C ASN A 109 0.47 -10.58 -15.92
N PRO A 110 0.26 -10.40 -17.26
CA PRO A 110 -0.95 -9.77 -17.78
C PRO A 110 -2.25 -10.51 -17.44
N GLY A 111 -2.20 -11.81 -17.19
CA GLY A 111 -3.35 -12.57 -16.70
C GLY A 111 -3.87 -12.08 -15.33
N TRP A 112 -3.01 -11.46 -14.54
CA TRP A 112 -3.35 -10.89 -13.23
C TRP A 112 -3.53 -9.38 -13.27
N TYR A 113 -2.61 -8.61 -13.85
CA TYR A 113 -2.67 -7.14 -13.76
C TYR A 113 -3.68 -6.52 -14.73
N THR A 114 -4.09 -7.21 -15.81
CA THR A 114 -5.16 -6.72 -16.69
C THR A 114 -6.55 -7.01 -16.14
N ALA A 115 -6.65 -7.84 -15.11
CA ALA A 115 -7.90 -8.27 -14.54
C ALA A 115 -8.50 -7.20 -13.61
N TYR A 116 -9.77 -6.90 -13.82
CA TYR A 116 -10.51 -5.95 -13.01
C TYR A 116 -10.94 -6.54 -11.66
N THR A 117 -11.47 -5.69 -10.78
CA THR A 117 -12.13 -6.13 -9.54
C THR A 117 -13.10 -7.27 -9.84
N PRO A 118 -13.05 -8.39 -9.10
CA PRO A 118 -13.77 -9.62 -9.46
C PRO A 118 -15.29 -9.54 -9.15
N TYR A 119 -15.99 -8.60 -9.79
CA TYR A 119 -17.45 -8.44 -9.64
C TYR A 119 -18.23 -9.63 -10.21
N GLN A 120 -17.75 -10.18 -11.33
CA GLN A 120 -18.36 -11.34 -11.98
C GLN A 120 -17.68 -12.62 -11.49
N ALA A 121 -18.35 -13.31 -10.58
CA ALA A 121 -17.84 -14.53 -9.96
C ALA A 121 -17.54 -15.63 -10.98
N GLU A 122 -18.30 -15.68 -12.07
CA GLU A 122 -18.21 -16.69 -13.12
C GLU A 122 -16.84 -16.71 -13.82
N ILE A 123 -16.19 -15.57 -13.92
CA ILE A 123 -14.90 -15.41 -14.61
C ILE A 123 -13.76 -15.03 -13.67
N SER A 124 -13.95 -15.17 -12.37
CA SER A 124 -13.01 -14.63 -11.35
C SER A 124 -12.76 -15.57 -10.18
N GLN A 125 -13.01 -16.86 -10.32
CA GLN A 125 -12.91 -17.82 -9.21
C GLN A 125 -11.50 -17.92 -8.63
N GLY A 126 -10.47 -17.75 -9.45
CA GLY A 126 -9.08 -17.76 -9.00
C GLY A 126 -8.70 -16.50 -8.23
N ARG A 127 -9.07 -15.31 -8.72
CA ARG A 127 -8.85 -14.05 -8.01
C ARG A 127 -9.64 -13.98 -6.71
N LEU A 128 -10.87 -14.48 -6.70
CA LEU A 128 -11.68 -14.59 -5.49
C LEU A 128 -11.03 -15.51 -4.45
N GLU A 129 -10.43 -16.65 -4.87
CA GLU A 129 -9.68 -17.53 -3.98
C GLU A 129 -8.44 -16.82 -3.42
N ALA A 130 -7.70 -16.08 -4.26
CA ALA A 130 -6.54 -15.31 -3.83
C ALA A 130 -6.91 -14.22 -2.80
N LEU A 131 -8.02 -13.50 -3.02
CA LEU A 131 -8.51 -12.50 -2.07
C LEU A 131 -9.08 -13.13 -0.79
N LEU A 132 -9.64 -14.33 -0.86
CA LEU A 132 -10.06 -15.08 0.33
C LEU A 132 -8.85 -15.47 1.18
N ASN A 133 -7.72 -15.85 0.56
CA ASN A 133 -6.47 -16.08 1.29
C ASN A 133 -6.00 -14.80 2.00
N PHE A 134 -6.09 -13.64 1.37
CA PHE A 134 -5.79 -12.36 2.01
C PHE A 134 -6.70 -12.11 3.22
N GLN A 135 -8.01 -12.26 3.07
CA GLN A 135 -8.96 -12.09 4.20
C GLN A 135 -8.64 -13.03 5.37
N GLN A 136 -8.36 -14.29 5.08
CA GLN A 136 -8.02 -15.28 6.11
C GLN A 136 -6.73 -14.89 6.82
N MET A 137 -5.71 -14.48 6.08
CA MET A 137 -4.44 -14.01 6.65
C MET A 137 -4.65 -12.84 7.61
N ILE A 138 -5.43 -11.84 7.18
CA ILE A 138 -5.73 -10.68 8.03
C ILE A 138 -6.51 -11.08 9.28
N SER A 139 -7.56 -11.91 9.14
CA SER A 139 -8.35 -12.39 10.28
C SER A 139 -7.48 -13.14 11.29
N ASP A 140 -6.60 -14.03 10.83
CA ASP A 140 -5.71 -14.80 11.68
C ASP A 140 -4.68 -13.92 12.41
N LEU A 141 -4.06 -12.97 11.69
CA LEU A 141 -3.04 -12.10 12.30
C LEU A 141 -3.63 -11.12 13.30
N THR A 142 -4.80 -10.55 13.00
CA THR A 142 -5.49 -9.58 13.88
C THR A 142 -6.31 -10.23 14.99
N ALA A 143 -6.55 -11.54 14.93
CA ALA A 143 -7.50 -12.29 15.77
C ALA A 143 -8.93 -11.72 15.70
N MET A 144 -9.33 -11.21 14.53
CA MET A 144 -10.67 -10.71 14.29
C MET A 144 -11.47 -11.73 13.45
N PRO A 145 -12.78 -11.92 13.74
CA PRO A 145 -13.57 -12.96 13.08
C PRO A 145 -13.81 -12.72 11.59
N ILE A 146 -13.71 -11.48 11.13
CA ILE A 146 -13.95 -11.12 9.73
C ILE A 146 -13.05 -9.98 9.26
N ALA A 147 -12.52 -10.11 8.04
CA ALA A 147 -11.76 -9.08 7.35
C ALA A 147 -12.34 -8.81 5.96
N ASN A 148 -12.08 -7.63 5.42
CA ASN A 148 -12.44 -7.28 4.04
C ASN A 148 -11.35 -7.74 3.03
N ALA A 149 -11.67 -7.60 1.75
CA ALA A 149 -10.78 -7.95 0.65
C ALA A 149 -9.89 -6.76 0.19
N SER A 150 -9.64 -5.82 1.01
CA SER A 150 -8.75 -4.67 1.02
C SER A 150 -9.44 -3.30 1.04
N LEU A 151 -8.64 -2.28 1.34
CA LEU A 151 -8.92 -0.85 1.17
C LEU A 151 -7.74 -0.17 0.50
N LEU A 152 -7.80 1.17 0.33
CA LEU A 152 -6.79 1.96 -0.37
C LEU A 152 -5.46 2.01 0.39
N ASP A 153 -5.48 2.56 1.62
CA ASP A 153 -4.33 2.72 2.50
C ASP A 153 -4.76 2.74 3.98
N GLU A 154 -3.80 2.71 4.91
CA GLU A 154 -4.07 2.70 6.35
C GLU A 154 -4.85 3.93 6.80
N ALA A 155 -4.49 5.10 6.33
CA ALA A 155 -5.14 6.35 6.73
C ALA A 155 -6.62 6.40 6.31
N THR A 156 -6.92 5.93 5.08
CA THR A 156 -8.30 5.74 4.62
C THR A 156 -9.04 4.70 5.47
N ALA A 157 -8.38 3.58 5.80
CA ALA A 157 -8.99 2.55 6.64
C ALA A 157 -9.31 3.08 8.05
N ALA A 158 -8.44 3.93 8.62
CA ALA A 158 -8.67 4.60 9.90
C ALA A 158 -9.88 5.56 9.85
N ALA A 159 -9.98 6.37 8.79
CA ALA A 159 -11.12 7.27 8.59
C ALA A 159 -12.43 6.50 8.37
N GLU A 160 -12.39 5.38 7.68
CA GLU A 160 -13.55 4.47 7.54
C GLU A 160 -13.91 3.80 8.89
N ALA A 161 -12.89 3.47 9.73
CA ALA A 161 -13.15 2.96 11.08
C ALA A 161 -13.87 4.00 11.95
N MET A 162 -13.42 5.25 11.94
CA MET A 162 -14.11 6.35 12.63
C MET A 162 -15.58 6.44 12.21
N THR A 163 -15.86 6.47 10.92
CA THR A 163 -17.25 6.60 10.43
C THR A 163 -18.08 5.35 10.69
N MET A 164 -17.47 4.15 10.63
CA MET A 164 -18.16 2.92 11.00
C MET A 164 -18.51 2.91 12.49
N LEU A 165 -17.55 3.20 13.37
CA LEU A 165 -17.76 3.22 14.82
C LEU A 165 -18.84 4.24 15.21
N HIS A 166 -18.83 5.44 14.61
CA HIS A 166 -19.88 6.44 14.82
C HIS A 166 -21.27 5.91 14.44
N ARG A 167 -21.39 5.20 13.34
CA ARG A 167 -22.66 4.65 12.82
C ARG A 167 -23.19 3.49 13.67
N VAL A 168 -22.32 2.60 14.14
CA VAL A 168 -22.74 1.39 14.87
C VAL A 168 -22.87 1.62 16.38
N ASN A 169 -22.22 2.64 16.92
CA ASN A 169 -22.32 2.96 18.34
C ASN A 169 -23.70 3.55 18.67
N ARG A 170 -24.50 2.79 19.42
CA ARG A 170 -25.83 3.22 19.89
C ARG A 170 -25.82 3.63 21.35
N ARG A 171 -24.68 3.51 22.05
CA ARG A 171 -24.57 3.82 23.48
C ARG A 171 -24.19 5.27 23.73
N SER A 172 -23.43 5.88 22.82
CA SER A 172 -23.03 7.29 22.89
C SER A 172 -23.69 8.09 21.78
N LYS A 173 -24.08 9.32 22.09
CA LYS A 173 -24.53 10.34 21.14
C LYS A 173 -23.48 11.41 20.89
N SER A 174 -22.30 11.25 21.48
CA SER A 174 -21.16 12.15 21.28
C SER A 174 -20.74 12.16 19.82
N HIS A 175 -20.26 13.30 19.34
CA HIS A 175 -19.58 13.46 18.05
C HIS A 175 -18.07 13.55 18.21
N ARG A 176 -17.53 13.24 19.40
CA ARG A 176 -16.11 13.31 19.73
C ARG A 176 -15.43 11.97 19.45
N PHE A 177 -14.33 12.00 18.69
CA PHE A 177 -13.49 10.85 18.37
C PHE A 177 -12.06 11.09 18.87
N LEU A 178 -11.56 10.19 19.69
CA LEU A 178 -10.21 10.30 20.24
C LEU A 178 -9.20 9.62 19.30
N VAL A 179 -8.07 10.24 19.08
CA VAL A 179 -6.98 9.68 18.30
C VAL A 179 -5.70 9.70 19.14
N ASP A 180 -5.12 8.53 19.32
CA ASP A 180 -3.86 8.38 20.02
C ASP A 180 -2.78 9.23 19.33
N ARG A 181 -2.05 10.05 20.11
CA ARG A 181 -0.91 10.84 19.60
C ARG A 181 0.20 9.97 19.01
N ALA A 182 0.27 8.70 19.38
CA ALA A 182 1.19 7.72 18.82
C ALA A 182 0.79 7.24 17.41
N THR A 183 -0.38 7.66 16.89
CA THR A 183 -0.81 7.35 15.52
C THR A 183 0.10 8.04 14.50
N LEU A 184 0.28 7.41 13.34
CA LEU A 184 1.07 7.96 12.23
C LEU A 184 0.52 9.33 11.81
N PRO A 185 1.36 10.38 11.64
CA PRO A 185 0.89 11.74 11.34
C PRO A 185 -0.02 11.83 10.12
N GLN A 186 0.32 11.16 9.02
CA GLN A 186 -0.50 11.12 7.82
C GLN A 186 -1.88 10.48 8.07
N THR A 187 -1.97 9.52 8.98
CA THR A 187 -3.24 8.90 9.38
C THR A 187 -4.08 9.87 10.18
N ILE A 188 -3.48 10.62 11.11
CA ILE A 188 -4.15 11.70 11.86
C ILE A 188 -4.74 12.73 10.90
N ASP A 189 -3.95 13.19 9.93
CA ASP A 189 -4.37 14.22 8.96
C ASP A 189 -5.58 13.77 8.13
N VAL A 190 -5.57 12.54 7.62
CA VAL A 190 -6.69 12.00 6.83
C VAL A 190 -7.95 11.83 7.70
N VAL A 191 -7.81 11.31 8.93
CA VAL A 191 -8.92 11.17 9.88
C VAL A 191 -9.52 12.53 10.21
N ALA A 192 -8.68 13.52 10.54
CA ALA A 192 -9.11 14.88 10.87
C ALA A 192 -9.79 15.57 9.68
N ASN A 193 -9.23 15.44 8.48
CA ASN A 193 -9.85 15.98 7.27
C ASN A 193 -11.20 15.35 6.98
N ARG A 194 -11.32 14.03 7.05
CA ARG A 194 -12.58 13.32 6.82
C ARG A 194 -13.64 13.68 7.86
N ALA A 195 -13.26 13.82 9.13
CA ALA A 195 -14.13 14.13 10.25
C ALA A 195 -14.92 15.44 10.06
N ARG A 196 -14.30 16.47 9.45
CA ARG A 196 -14.94 17.78 9.19
C ARG A 196 -16.27 17.65 8.45
N TYR A 197 -16.35 16.78 7.46
CA TYR A 197 -17.52 16.62 6.61
C TYR A 197 -18.65 15.82 7.26
N PHE A 198 -18.34 15.14 8.38
CA PHE A 198 -19.31 14.39 9.17
C PHE A 198 -19.70 15.11 10.48
N GLY A 199 -19.16 16.31 10.71
CA GLY A 199 -19.39 17.04 11.97
C GLY A 199 -18.80 16.32 13.19
N ILE A 200 -17.72 15.56 13.00
CA ILE A 200 -17.02 14.83 14.06
C ILE A 200 -15.86 15.68 14.56
N GLU A 201 -15.78 15.85 15.88
CA GLU A 201 -14.66 16.48 16.57
C GLU A 201 -13.55 15.45 16.82
N VAL A 202 -12.37 15.67 16.24
CA VAL A 202 -11.18 14.83 16.47
C VAL A 202 -10.32 15.44 17.57
N VAL A 203 -10.06 14.66 18.61
CA VAL A 203 -9.17 15.03 19.72
C VAL A 203 -7.95 14.14 19.71
N VAL A 204 -6.78 14.71 19.38
CA VAL A 204 -5.50 14.01 19.37
C VAL A 204 -4.82 14.18 20.73
N GLY A 205 -4.48 13.08 21.39
CA GLY A 205 -3.87 13.13 22.71
C GLY A 205 -3.52 11.77 23.29
N ASP A 206 -3.31 11.74 24.59
CA ASP A 206 -3.21 10.48 25.33
C ASP A 206 -4.62 9.89 25.49
N PRO A 207 -4.87 8.65 25.00
CA PRO A 207 -6.22 8.09 24.99
C PRO A 207 -6.79 7.88 26.40
N ALA A 208 -5.95 7.52 27.36
CA ALA A 208 -6.39 7.25 28.74
C ALA A 208 -6.78 8.53 29.46
N ALA A 209 -6.00 9.61 29.29
CA ALA A 209 -6.32 10.94 29.83
C ALA A 209 -7.54 11.55 29.13
N ALA A 210 -7.63 11.44 27.81
CA ALA A 210 -8.72 12.02 27.04
C ALA A 210 -10.09 11.39 27.32
N LEU A 211 -10.14 10.15 27.84
CA LEU A 211 -11.38 9.51 28.33
C LEU A 211 -11.93 10.18 29.59
N GLU A 212 -11.07 10.84 30.39
CA GLU A 212 -11.48 11.53 31.61
C GLU A 212 -12.08 12.92 31.31
N ASP A 213 -11.76 13.49 30.14
CA ASP A 213 -12.18 14.83 29.73
C ASP A 213 -13.60 14.91 29.15
N GLY A 214 -14.31 13.79 29.03
CA GLY A 214 -15.70 13.76 28.56
C GLY A 214 -16.05 12.60 27.65
N GLU A 215 -17.33 12.52 27.29
CA GLU A 215 -17.87 11.43 26.45
C GLU A 215 -17.29 11.47 25.03
N CYS A 216 -17.02 10.29 24.49
CA CYS A 216 -16.69 10.08 23.08
C CYS A 216 -17.46 8.86 22.54
N PHE A 217 -17.67 8.81 21.23
CA PHE A 217 -18.29 7.63 20.61
C PHE A 217 -17.28 6.54 20.28
N GLY A 218 -16.00 6.90 20.15
CA GLY A 218 -14.96 5.95 19.82
C GLY A 218 -13.57 6.54 19.82
N MET A 219 -12.59 5.67 19.61
CA MET A 219 -11.18 6.05 19.54
C MET A 219 -10.39 5.21 18.56
N LEU A 220 -9.25 5.76 18.12
CA LEU A 220 -8.20 5.10 17.35
C LEU A 220 -6.94 5.01 18.21
N LEU A 221 -6.45 3.80 18.42
CA LEU A 221 -5.17 3.50 19.07
C LEU A 221 -4.15 3.04 18.02
N GLN A 222 -2.85 3.24 18.29
CA GLN A 222 -1.77 2.79 17.41
C GLN A 222 -0.92 1.71 18.09
N TYR A 223 -0.64 0.59 17.39
CA TYR A 223 0.07 -0.55 17.95
C TYR A 223 0.92 -1.28 16.89
N PRO A 224 2.27 -1.18 16.93
CA PRO A 224 3.08 -0.25 17.73
C PRO A 224 2.85 1.22 17.39
N GLY A 225 3.20 2.10 18.32
CA GLY A 225 3.14 3.54 18.13
C GLY A 225 4.17 4.07 17.12
N VAL A 226 3.99 5.31 16.65
CA VAL A 226 4.88 5.97 15.67
C VAL A 226 6.34 6.02 16.13
N ASP A 227 6.60 6.11 17.42
CA ASP A 227 7.93 6.14 17.99
C ASP A 227 8.48 4.73 18.35
N GLY A 228 7.73 3.69 17.97
CA GLY A 228 8.09 2.30 18.14
C GLY A 228 7.56 1.65 19.41
N GLU A 229 6.96 2.41 20.33
CA GLU A 229 6.48 1.89 21.61
C GLU A 229 5.40 0.83 21.44
N VAL A 230 5.53 -0.27 22.19
CA VAL A 230 4.56 -1.37 22.27
C VAL A 230 3.80 -1.25 23.57
N THR A 231 2.62 -0.63 23.53
CA THR A 231 1.77 -0.35 24.68
C THR A 231 0.72 -1.44 24.91
N ASP A 232 0.46 -1.84 26.15
CA ASP A 232 -0.67 -2.72 26.48
C ASP A 232 -1.97 -1.94 26.52
N HIS A 233 -2.79 -2.08 25.48
CA HIS A 233 -4.05 -1.34 25.35
C HIS A 233 -5.26 -2.02 26.04
N ARG A 234 -5.11 -3.16 26.73
CA ARG A 234 -6.24 -3.87 27.34
C ARG A 234 -7.02 -3.02 28.32
N ASP A 235 -6.33 -2.31 29.22
CA ASP A 235 -6.99 -1.41 30.18
C ASP A 235 -7.69 -0.24 29.50
N THR A 236 -7.02 0.42 28.56
CA THR A 236 -7.59 1.54 27.78
C THR A 236 -8.85 1.11 27.04
N ILE A 237 -8.82 -0.06 26.38
CA ILE A 237 -9.97 -0.63 25.67
C ILE A 237 -11.11 -0.93 26.65
N ALA A 238 -10.82 -1.54 27.80
CA ALA A 238 -11.82 -1.86 28.81
C ALA A 238 -12.48 -0.59 29.38
N ARG A 239 -11.71 0.46 29.68
CA ARG A 239 -12.19 1.76 30.14
C ARG A 239 -13.04 2.46 29.06
N ALA A 240 -12.62 2.43 27.80
CA ALA A 240 -13.39 2.96 26.69
C ALA A 240 -14.76 2.28 26.57
N HIS A 241 -14.80 0.96 26.62
CA HIS A 241 -16.05 0.19 26.59
C HIS A 241 -16.94 0.47 27.80
N ALA A 242 -16.38 0.64 28.99
CA ALA A 242 -17.13 1.04 30.19
C ALA A 242 -17.75 2.43 30.04
N ALA A 243 -17.05 3.36 29.36
CA ALA A 243 -17.54 4.70 29.02
C ALA A 243 -18.50 4.72 27.81
N GLY A 244 -18.79 3.57 27.18
CA GLY A 244 -19.68 3.48 26.02
C GLY A 244 -19.03 3.80 24.67
N ALA A 245 -17.71 3.96 24.62
CA ALA A 245 -16.95 4.18 23.40
C ALA A 245 -16.53 2.87 22.74
N LEU A 246 -16.37 2.87 21.40
CA LEU A 246 -15.83 1.75 20.63
C LEU A 246 -14.38 2.02 20.22
N VAL A 247 -13.59 0.96 20.02
CA VAL A 247 -12.15 1.09 19.82
C VAL A 247 -11.70 0.47 18.50
N ALA A 248 -11.06 1.26 17.65
CA ALA A 248 -10.27 0.79 16.53
C ALA A 248 -8.77 0.81 16.88
N VAL A 249 -8.02 -0.17 16.38
CA VAL A 249 -6.57 -0.22 16.53
C VAL A 249 -5.92 -0.26 15.15
N ALA A 250 -5.03 0.71 14.89
CA ALA A 250 -4.14 0.71 13.73
C ALA A 250 -2.88 -0.10 14.06
N THR A 251 -2.45 -0.99 13.15
CA THR A 251 -1.37 -1.93 13.45
C THR A 251 -0.57 -2.35 12.24
N ASP A 252 0.68 -2.78 12.47
CA ASP A 252 1.57 -3.40 11.50
C ASP A 252 1.42 -4.94 11.55
N LEU A 253 1.11 -5.56 10.41
CA LEU A 253 0.92 -7.01 10.30
C LEU A 253 2.17 -7.82 10.68
N MET A 254 3.37 -7.33 10.39
CA MET A 254 4.60 -8.05 10.70
C MET A 254 4.86 -8.06 12.21
N SER A 255 4.52 -6.99 12.89
CA SER A 255 4.60 -6.93 14.36
C SER A 255 3.66 -7.95 15.02
N LEU A 256 2.45 -8.14 14.46
CA LEU A 256 1.45 -9.09 14.97
C LEU A 256 1.87 -10.55 14.87
N VAL A 257 2.92 -10.86 14.12
CA VAL A 257 3.51 -12.22 14.14
C VAL A 257 4.12 -12.55 15.50
N LEU A 258 4.60 -11.54 16.25
CA LEU A 258 5.22 -11.67 17.58
C LEU A 258 4.39 -11.04 18.71
N LEU A 259 3.52 -10.08 18.41
CA LEU A 259 2.73 -9.34 19.39
C LEU A 259 1.34 -9.97 19.57
N THR A 260 0.81 -9.87 20.79
CA THR A 260 -0.60 -10.18 21.08
C THR A 260 -1.50 -9.34 20.14
N PRO A 261 -2.39 -9.97 19.36
CA PRO A 261 -3.19 -9.24 18.39
C PRO A 261 -4.27 -8.38 19.04
N PRO A 262 -4.64 -7.23 18.44
CA PRO A 262 -5.64 -6.32 19.01
C PRO A 262 -7.03 -6.95 19.21
N GLY A 263 -7.41 -7.96 18.42
CA GLY A 263 -8.66 -8.69 18.61
C GLY A 263 -8.72 -9.40 19.96
N GLU A 264 -7.58 -9.93 20.45
CA GLU A 264 -7.47 -10.55 21.78
C GLU A 264 -7.45 -9.52 22.93
N MET A 265 -7.09 -8.26 22.62
CA MET A 265 -7.18 -7.17 23.58
C MET A 265 -8.60 -6.59 23.69
N GLY A 266 -9.53 -7.01 22.81
CA GLY A 266 -10.91 -6.58 22.84
C GLY A 266 -11.26 -5.46 21.85
N ALA A 267 -10.40 -5.15 20.89
CA ALA A 267 -10.68 -4.15 19.85
C ALA A 267 -11.98 -4.46 19.09
N ASP A 268 -12.71 -3.40 18.69
CA ASP A 268 -13.92 -3.51 17.87
C ASP A 268 -13.60 -3.56 16.38
N ALA A 269 -12.53 -2.89 15.97
CA ALA A 269 -11.98 -2.93 14.62
C ALA A 269 -10.45 -2.91 14.65
N VAL A 270 -9.82 -3.51 13.65
CA VAL A 270 -8.37 -3.50 13.46
C VAL A 270 -8.08 -3.12 12.02
N ILE A 271 -7.25 -2.11 11.82
CA ILE A 271 -6.89 -1.59 10.50
C ILE A 271 -5.37 -1.50 10.34
N GLY A 272 -4.91 -1.34 9.13
CA GLY A 272 -3.50 -1.12 8.85
C GLY A 272 -3.17 -1.31 7.38
N SER A 273 -1.88 -1.28 7.06
CA SER A 273 -1.36 -1.53 5.71
C SER A 273 -0.79 -2.94 5.59
N ALA A 274 -1.05 -3.61 4.46
CA ALA A 274 -0.41 -4.88 4.11
C ALA A 274 0.84 -4.69 3.24
N GLN A 275 1.32 -3.45 3.06
CA GLN A 275 2.47 -3.12 2.22
C GLN A 275 3.70 -3.97 2.57
N ARG A 276 3.96 -4.18 3.85
CA ARG A 276 5.11 -4.91 4.37
C ARG A 276 5.12 -6.40 4.00
N PHE A 277 4.00 -6.91 3.47
CA PHE A 277 3.88 -8.27 2.97
C PHE A 277 4.13 -8.32 1.46
N GLY A 278 5.35 -7.99 1.05
CA GLY A 278 5.84 -8.15 -0.31
C GLY A 278 5.45 -7.06 -1.31
N VAL A 279 4.79 -5.98 -0.90
CA VAL A 279 4.45 -4.87 -1.81
C VAL A 279 5.56 -3.83 -1.79
N PRO A 280 6.16 -3.48 -2.95
CA PRO A 280 7.16 -2.42 -3.03
C PRO A 280 6.63 -1.08 -2.51
N MET A 281 7.50 -0.23 -1.96
CA MET A 281 7.12 1.09 -1.43
C MET A 281 6.60 2.05 -2.51
N GLY A 282 7.19 2.01 -3.73
CA GLY A 282 6.72 2.73 -4.91
C GLY A 282 6.44 4.21 -4.70
N PHE A 283 7.27 4.89 -3.94
CA PHE A 283 7.11 6.31 -3.58
C PHE A 283 5.75 6.65 -2.93
N GLY A 284 5.16 5.69 -2.23
CA GLY A 284 3.92 5.89 -1.48
C GLY A 284 2.72 5.09 -1.96
N GLY A 285 2.86 4.30 -3.00
CA GLY A 285 1.77 3.44 -3.39
C GLY A 285 1.61 3.20 -4.89
N PRO A 286 0.48 2.52 -5.25
CA PRO A 286 -0.62 2.11 -4.38
C PRO A 286 -0.24 0.96 -3.44
N HIS A 287 -0.93 0.87 -2.29
CA HIS A 287 -0.79 -0.22 -1.32
C HIS A 287 -2.15 -0.85 -1.01
N ALA A 288 -2.16 -2.04 -0.40
CA ALA A 288 -3.39 -2.65 0.09
C ALA A 288 -3.48 -2.44 1.61
N ALA A 289 -4.49 -1.69 2.04
CA ALA A 289 -4.87 -1.66 3.44
C ALA A 289 -5.83 -2.81 3.77
N PHE A 290 -5.99 -3.09 5.05
CA PHE A 290 -6.96 -4.04 5.55
C PHE A 290 -7.89 -3.39 6.58
N PHE A 291 -9.04 -4.02 6.72
CA PHE A 291 -10.02 -3.70 7.75
C PHE A 291 -10.60 -5.01 8.27
N ALA A 292 -10.42 -5.25 9.57
CA ALA A 292 -10.98 -6.42 10.25
C ALA A 292 -11.87 -5.96 11.41
N THR A 293 -12.94 -6.68 11.70
CA THR A 293 -13.89 -6.27 12.73
C THR A 293 -14.65 -7.46 13.32
N ARG A 294 -15.45 -7.19 14.33
CA ARG A 294 -16.36 -8.17 14.96
C ARG A 294 -17.46 -8.60 14.00
N ASP A 295 -17.94 -9.81 14.14
CA ASP A 295 -19.00 -10.35 13.28
C ASP A 295 -20.29 -9.50 13.33
N ASP A 296 -20.59 -8.90 14.47
CA ASP A 296 -21.74 -8.02 14.64
C ASP A 296 -21.72 -6.80 13.71
N TYR A 297 -20.53 -6.35 13.30
CA TYR A 297 -20.35 -5.15 12.46
C TYR A 297 -20.16 -5.47 10.99
N LYS A 298 -20.18 -6.73 10.57
CA LYS A 298 -19.97 -7.15 9.17
C LYS A 298 -20.86 -6.43 8.15
N ARG A 299 -22.07 -5.99 8.56
CA ARG A 299 -22.98 -5.24 7.67
C ARG A 299 -22.66 -3.75 7.58
N ALA A 300 -21.84 -3.23 8.47
CA ALA A 300 -21.40 -1.84 8.50
C ALA A 300 -19.95 -1.67 8.03
N MET A 301 -19.20 -2.77 7.93
CA MET A 301 -17.80 -2.79 7.53
C MET A 301 -17.61 -2.24 6.11
N PRO A 302 -16.63 -1.35 5.85
CA PRO A 302 -16.30 -0.86 4.51
C PRO A 302 -15.62 -1.93 3.65
N GLY A 303 -15.60 -1.71 2.34
CA GLY A 303 -14.91 -2.57 1.38
C GLY A 303 -15.66 -3.86 1.04
N ARG A 304 -15.06 -4.67 0.18
CA ARG A 304 -15.62 -5.91 -0.32
C ARG A 304 -15.34 -7.09 0.62
N ILE A 305 -16.23 -8.07 0.62
CA ILE A 305 -16.04 -9.32 1.35
C ILE A 305 -16.23 -10.46 0.37
N ILE A 306 -15.28 -11.37 0.30
CA ILE A 306 -15.40 -12.61 -0.45
C ILE A 306 -16.03 -13.67 0.46
N GLY A 307 -17.04 -14.36 -0.07
CA GLY A 307 -17.73 -15.41 0.66
C GLY A 307 -17.80 -16.72 -0.13
N VAL A 308 -17.91 -17.81 0.61
CA VAL A 308 -18.11 -19.15 0.05
C VAL A 308 -19.59 -19.39 -0.19
N SER A 309 -19.93 -19.90 -1.36
CA SER A 309 -21.27 -20.23 -1.83
C SER A 309 -21.25 -21.57 -2.56
N GLN A 310 -22.33 -21.88 -3.26
CA GLN A 310 -22.43 -23.04 -4.13
C GLN A 310 -22.91 -22.62 -5.52
N ASP A 311 -22.43 -23.31 -6.56
CA ASP A 311 -22.94 -23.17 -7.92
C ASP A 311 -24.26 -23.92 -8.11
N SER A 312 -24.86 -23.83 -9.31
CA SER A 312 -26.09 -24.50 -9.65
C SER A 312 -26.06 -26.05 -9.61
N LYS A 313 -24.84 -26.62 -9.50
CA LYS A 313 -24.59 -28.05 -9.38
C LYS A 313 -24.19 -28.47 -7.96
N GLY A 314 -24.29 -27.55 -6.99
CA GLY A 314 -23.94 -27.80 -5.59
C GLY A 314 -22.44 -27.83 -5.30
N ARG A 315 -21.58 -27.44 -6.24
CA ARG A 315 -20.11 -27.37 -6.02
C ARG A 315 -19.75 -26.07 -5.33
N SER A 316 -18.70 -26.08 -4.51
CA SER A 316 -18.17 -24.89 -3.88
C SER A 316 -17.80 -23.82 -4.92
N ALA A 317 -18.28 -22.61 -4.71
CA ALA A 317 -18.04 -21.45 -5.54
C ALA A 317 -17.82 -20.21 -4.66
N LEU A 318 -17.05 -19.26 -5.15
CA LEU A 318 -16.76 -18.02 -4.47
C LEU A 318 -17.54 -16.87 -5.10
N ARG A 319 -17.91 -15.89 -4.29
CA ARG A 319 -18.56 -14.66 -4.76
C ARG A 319 -18.33 -13.52 -3.79
N MET A 320 -18.61 -12.30 -4.21
CA MET A 320 -18.73 -11.18 -3.27
C MET A 320 -19.97 -11.38 -2.38
N ALA A 321 -19.74 -11.26 -1.07
CA ALA A 321 -20.77 -11.41 -0.05
C ALA A 321 -21.31 -10.06 0.41
N LEU A 322 -22.56 -10.07 0.91
CA LEU A 322 -23.21 -8.89 1.50
C LEU A 322 -23.27 -7.66 0.58
N GLN A 323 -23.42 -7.83 -0.72
CA GLN A 323 -23.46 -6.76 -1.72
C GLN A 323 -24.57 -5.72 -1.49
N THR A 324 -25.60 -6.06 -0.71
CA THR A 324 -26.68 -5.12 -0.35
C THR A 324 -26.20 -3.91 0.45
N ARG A 325 -24.95 -3.89 0.93
CA ARG A 325 -24.32 -2.73 1.60
C ARG A 325 -23.79 -1.71 0.61
N GLU A 326 -23.65 -2.07 -0.65
CA GLU A 326 -22.84 -1.36 -1.61
C GLU A 326 -23.59 -0.23 -2.30
N GLN A 327 -22.85 0.78 -2.76
CA GLN A 327 -23.39 2.01 -3.34
C GLN A 327 -24.29 1.74 -4.55
N HIS A 328 -23.92 0.82 -5.45
CA HIS A 328 -24.72 0.50 -6.64
C HIS A 328 -26.09 -0.11 -6.31
N ILE A 329 -26.30 -0.61 -5.08
CA ILE A 329 -27.58 -1.14 -4.60
C ILE A 329 -28.28 -0.12 -3.69
N ARG A 330 -27.57 0.40 -2.68
CA ARG A 330 -28.19 1.27 -1.65
C ARG A 330 -28.13 2.78 -1.95
N ARG A 331 -27.36 3.19 -2.94
CA ARG A 331 -27.18 4.59 -3.34
C ARG A 331 -26.74 5.45 -2.14
N ASP A 332 -27.47 6.50 -1.81
CA ASP A 332 -27.28 7.42 -0.68
C ASP A 332 -27.25 6.73 0.70
N LYS A 333 -27.85 5.54 0.82
CA LYS A 333 -27.90 4.75 2.06
C LYS A 333 -26.78 3.71 2.16
N ALA A 334 -25.80 3.73 1.26
CA ALA A 334 -24.67 2.83 1.32
C ALA A 334 -23.84 3.04 2.61
N THR A 335 -23.26 1.96 3.10
CA THR A 335 -22.40 2.03 4.31
C THR A 335 -21.04 2.63 4.02
N SER A 336 -20.56 2.53 2.78
CA SER A 336 -19.31 3.10 2.31
C SER A 336 -19.44 3.38 0.80
N ASN A 337 -18.75 4.41 0.34
CA ASN A 337 -18.69 4.77 -1.09
C ASN A 337 -17.46 4.19 -1.79
N ILE A 338 -16.75 3.26 -1.16
CA ILE A 338 -15.60 2.58 -1.76
C ILE A 338 -16.10 1.69 -2.90
N CYS A 339 -15.78 2.12 -4.13
CA CYS A 339 -16.16 1.38 -5.35
C CYS A 339 -15.14 0.27 -5.64
N THR A 340 -13.86 0.60 -5.64
CA THR A 340 -12.77 -0.32 -6.01
C THR A 340 -11.73 -0.36 -4.89
N ALA A 341 -11.29 -1.56 -4.54
CA ALA A 341 -10.20 -1.81 -3.61
C ALA A 341 -8.95 -2.25 -4.36
N GLN A 342 -7.81 -2.30 -3.69
CA GLN A 342 -6.50 -2.68 -4.24
C GLN A 342 -6.42 -4.20 -4.44
N ALA A 343 -6.98 -4.72 -5.54
CA ALA A 343 -7.10 -6.16 -5.76
C ALA A 343 -5.73 -6.84 -5.98
N LEU A 344 -4.92 -6.35 -6.95
CA LEU A 344 -3.63 -6.96 -7.27
C LEU A 344 -2.66 -6.96 -6.09
N LEU A 345 -2.59 -5.86 -5.36
CA LEU A 345 -1.69 -5.71 -4.21
C LEU A 345 -2.13 -6.56 -3.02
N ALA A 346 -3.44 -6.72 -2.82
CA ALA A 346 -3.97 -7.65 -1.83
C ALA A 346 -3.66 -9.11 -2.20
N VAL A 347 -3.72 -9.46 -3.50
CA VAL A 347 -3.27 -10.77 -3.98
C VAL A 347 -1.79 -10.99 -3.69
N ILE A 348 -0.93 -10.01 -3.99
CA ILE A 348 0.51 -10.09 -3.70
C ILE A 348 0.74 -10.34 -2.20
N SER A 349 0.11 -9.55 -1.33
CA SER A 349 0.25 -9.70 0.12
C SER A 349 -0.30 -11.04 0.63
N GLY A 350 -1.44 -11.49 0.12
CA GLY A 350 -1.99 -12.80 0.45
C GLY A 350 -1.07 -13.94 0.00
N MET A 351 -0.48 -13.83 -1.21
CA MET A 351 0.48 -14.82 -1.72
C MET A 351 1.83 -14.78 -0.99
N TYR A 352 2.26 -13.62 -0.48
CA TYR A 352 3.40 -13.52 0.43
C TYR A 352 3.17 -14.37 1.70
N GLY A 353 1.98 -14.25 2.30
CA GLY A 353 1.58 -15.10 3.42
C GLY A 353 1.54 -16.58 3.08
N VAL A 354 1.01 -16.95 1.90
CA VAL A 354 0.97 -18.34 1.40
C VAL A 354 2.39 -18.89 1.16
N TRP A 355 3.29 -18.07 0.58
CA TRP A 355 4.67 -18.46 0.28
C TRP A 355 5.52 -18.68 1.52
N HIS A 356 5.44 -17.78 2.48
CA HIS A 356 6.23 -17.88 3.69
C HIS A 356 5.60 -18.81 4.74
N GLY A 357 4.29 -18.83 4.83
CA GLY A 357 3.59 -19.53 5.89
C GLY A 357 4.00 -19.03 7.28
N ARG A 358 3.42 -19.63 8.31
CA ARG A 358 3.63 -19.24 9.70
C ARG A 358 5.09 -19.26 10.14
N GLU A 359 5.81 -20.32 9.84
CA GLU A 359 7.16 -20.53 10.39
C GLU A 359 8.21 -19.59 9.79
N ARG A 360 8.11 -19.29 8.49
CA ARG A 360 9.02 -18.32 7.86
C ARG A 360 8.69 -16.89 8.25
N LEU A 361 7.39 -16.54 8.36
CA LEU A 361 6.99 -15.22 8.87
C LEU A 361 7.50 -14.99 10.28
N LYS A 362 7.44 -16.00 11.17
CA LYS A 362 8.07 -15.90 12.50
C LYS A 362 9.56 -15.63 12.42
N LYS A 363 10.29 -16.35 11.58
CA LYS A 363 11.74 -16.13 11.39
C LYS A 363 12.04 -14.72 10.85
N ILE A 364 11.24 -14.21 9.91
CA ILE A 364 11.39 -12.85 9.37
C ILE A 364 11.17 -11.82 10.50
N ALA A 365 10.06 -11.91 11.21
CA ALA A 365 9.74 -11.00 12.31
C ALA A 365 10.77 -11.07 13.45
N GLN A 366 11.20 -12.27 13.84
CA GLN A 366 12.26 -12.47 14.84
C GLN A 366 13.59 -11.88 14.41
N ARG A 367 13.96 -12.04 13.13
CA ARG A 367 15.19 -11.44 12.59
C ARG A 367 15.14 -9.91 12.62
N ILE A 368 14.02 -9.31 12.21
CA ILE A 368 13.81 -7.86 12.26
C ILE A 368 13.92 -7.38 13.71
N HIS A 369 13.20 -8.00 14.63
CA HIS A 369 13.21 -7.67 16.05
C HIS A 369 14.61 -7.82 16.67
N ARG A 370 15.33 -8.90 16.32
CA ARG A 370 16.68 -9.15 16.79
C ARG A 370 17.68 -8.09 16.31
N LEU A 371 17.60 -7.68 15.04
CA LEU A 371 18.45 -6.62 14.49
C LEU A 371 18.16 -5.26 15.17
N ALA A 372 16.88 -4.95 15.43
CA ALA A 372 16.51 -3.76 16.20
C ALA A 372 17.09 -3.80 17.63
N GLY A 373 17.04 -4.97 18.28
CA GLY A 373 17.64 -5.16 19.60
C GLY A 373 19.16 -4.99 19.62
N LEU A 374 19.86 -5.52 18.61
CA LEU A 374 21.31 -5.33 18.46
C LEU A 374 21.63 -3.86 18.22
N LEU A 375 20.87 -3.19 17.35
CA LEU A 375 21.02 -1.75 17.10
C LEU A 375 20.87 -0.95 18.39
N ALA A 376 19.77 -1.17 19.14
CA ALA A 376 19.50 -0.47 20.40
C ALA A 376 20.59 -0.73 21.43
N ARG A 377 21.03 -1.98 21.59
CA ARG A 377 22.08 -2.36 22.54
C ARG A 377 23.41 -1.69 22.23
N GLY A 378 23.81 -1.70 20.95
CA GLY A 378 25.06 -1.02 20.55
C GLY A 378 24.98 0.49 20.73
N LEU A 379 23.87 1.13 20.38
CA LEU A 379 23.68 2.57 20.63
C LEU A 379 23.67 2.90 22.13
N ALA A 380 23.13 2.04 22.98
CA ALA A 380 23.20 2.20 24.43
C ALA A 380 24.65 2.18 24.95
N THR A 381 25.54 1.34 24.37
CA THR A 381 26.98 1.36 24.74
C THR A 381 27.69 2.63 24.30
N LEU A 382 27.14 3.33 23.30
CA LEU A 382 27.62 4.62 22.83
C LEU A 382 27.00 5.81 23.58
N GLY A 383 26.13 5.55 24.57
CA GLY A 383 25.49 6.56 25.40
C GLY A 383 24.12 7.03 24.93
N TYR A 384 23.53 6.38 23.91
CA TYR A 384 22.21 6.73 23.38
C TYR A 384 21.13 5.79 23.92
N ALA A 385 20.19 6.32 24.69
CA ALA A 385 19.05 5.58 25.22
C ALA A 385 17.86 5.68 24.25
N ASN A 386 17.23 4.54 23.94
CA ASN A 386 15.97 4.54 23.20
C ASN A 386 14.86 5.18 24.02
N HIS A 387 13.96 5.91 23.37
CA HIS A 387 12.84 6.59 24.03
C HIS A 387 11.85 5.59 24.67
N ALA A 388 11.53 4.51 23.96
CA ALA A 388 10.61 3.48 24.42
C ALA A 388 11.33 2.33 25.17
N ASP A 389 10.72 1.81 26.24
CA ASP A 389 11.21 0.65 26.98
C ASP A 389 10.89 -0.68 26.28
N SER A 390 9.85 -0.68 25.44
CA SER A 390 9.38 -1.86 24.67
C SER A 390 9.14 -1.48 23.23
N TRP A 391 9.61 -2.30 22.30
CA TRP A 391 9.47 -2.05 20.84
C TRP A 391 9.45 -3.36 20.06
N PHE A 392 9.04 -3.26 18.79
CA PHE A 392 9.18 -4.35 17.82
C PHE A 392 10.41 -4.14 16.93
N ASP A 393 10.41 -3.09 16.08
CA ASP A 393 11.42 -2.84 15.07
C ASP A 393 11.84 -1.36 14.95
N THR A 394 11.10 -0.47 15.58
CA THR A 394 11.31 0.98 15.49
C THR A 394 11.87 1.52 16.80
N LEU A 395 12.92 2.32 16.67
CA LEU A 395 13.63 2.97 17.77
C LEU A 395 13.58 4.49 17.57
N SER A 396 13.51 5.24 18.66
CA SER A 396 13.49 6.70 18.63
C SER A 396 14.46 7.29 19.66
N TYR A 397 15.24 8.26 19.25
CA TYR A 397 16.28 8.90 20.05
C TYR A 397 16.03 10.40 20.11
N GLU A 398 15.87 10.95 21.32
CA GLU A 398 15.83 12.38 21.54
C GLU A 398 17.26 12.95 21.52
N LEU A 399 17.49 13.93 20.66
CA LEU A 399 18.81 14.51 20.38
C LEU A 399 18.68 16.02 20.24
N GLU A 400 19.74 16.73 20.59
CA GLU A 400 19.89 18.15 20.23
C GLU A 400 19.97 18.26 18.69
N GLU A 401 19.41 19.32 18.13
CA GLU A 401 19.27 19.49 16.67
C GLU A 401 20.61 19.36 15.92
N ALA A 402 21.66 20.00 16.43
CA ALA A 402 22.98 19.93 15.80
C ALA A 402 23.57 18.51 15.79
N GLU A 403 23.34 17.74 16.85
CA GLU A 403 23.77 16.35 16.95
C GLU A 403 22.96 15.44 16.02
N ALA A 404 21.62 15.60 16.02
CA ALA A 404 20.74 14.90 15.11
C ALA A 404 21.12 15.15 13.65
N ASP A 405 21.41 16.38 13.27
CA ASP A 405 21.87 16.75 11.93
C ASP A 405 23.21 16.12 11.56
N ALA A 406 24.15 16.06 12.50
CA ALA A 406 25.45 15.45 12.25
C ALA A 406 25.34 13.94 12.05
N ILE A 407 24.54 13.25 12.88
CA ILE A 407 24.29 11.81 12.75
C ILE A 407 23.52 11.52 11.44
N TYR A 408 22.47 12.30 11.16
CA TYR A 408 21.68 12.16 9.94
C TYR A 408 22.53 12.26 8.67
N ARG A 409 23.42 13.26 8.59
CA ARG A 409 24.34 13.42 7.44
C ARG A 409 25.32 12.26 7.30
N ARG A 410 25.83 11.71 8.43
CA ARG A 410 26.71 10.53 8.39
C ARG A 410 25.95 9.27 7.92
N ALA A 411 24.69 9.10 8.36
CA ALA A 411 23.84 8.01 7.89
C ALA A 411 23.54 8.12 6.40
N LEU A 412 23.19 9.32 5.91
CA LEU A 412 23.01 9.57 4.47
C LEU A 412 24.26 9.28 3.66
N ALA A 413 25.44 9.68 4.15
CA ALA A 413 26.72 9.37 3.50
C ALA A 413 27.03 7.87 3.48
N ALA A 414 26.47 7.10 4.41
CA ALA A 414 26.52 5.63 4.42
C ALA A 414 25.40 4.95 3.62
N GLY A 415 24.61 5.70 2.87
CA GLY A 415 23.51 5.17 2.05
C GLY A 415 22.26 4.80 2.84
N ILE A 416 22.02 5.40 4.01
CA ILE A 416 20.90 5.07 4.90
C ILE A 416 20.05 6.31 5.17
N ASN A 417 18.75 6.19 4.91
CA ASN A 417 17.75 7.20 5.26
C ASN A 417 17.18 6.94 6.67
N LEU A 418 17.19 7.95 7.52
CA LEU A 418 16.58 7.95 8.85
C LEU A 418 15.36 8.87 8.89
N ARG A 419 14.46 8.64 9.83
CA ARG A 419 13.37 9.57 10.12
C ARG A 419 13.89 10.74 10.95
N ARG A 420 13.61 11.98 10.53
CA ARG A 420 13.78 13.17 11.37
C ARG A 420 12.53 13.38 12.22
N ILE A 421 12.70 13.47 13.52
CA ILE A 421 11.62 13.73 14.46
C ILE A 421 11.68 15.21 14.84
N PRO A 422 10.68 16.03 14.47
CA PRO A 422 10.68 17.44 14.85
C PRO A 422 10.47 17.61 16.36
N PRO A 423 10.96 18.69 16.96
CA PRO A 423 10.65 19.03 18.34
C PRO A 423 9.14 19.26 18.51
N GLY A 424 8.62 18.86 19.66
CA GLY A 424 7.22 19.02 20.05
C GLY A 424 7.05 19.66 21.42
N PRO A 425 5.82 19.94 21.84
CA PRO A 425 5.55 20.62 23.12
C PRO A 425 6.11 19.91 24.35
N SER A 426 6.23 18.57 24.29
CA SER A 426 6.65 17.72 25.43
C SER A 426 7.89 16.88 25.15
N ARG A 427 8.57 17.07 24.00
CA ARG A 427 9.78 16.32 23.65
C ARG A 427 10.76 17.17 22.83
N LYS A 428 12.03 16.87 22.97
CA LYS A 428 13.06 17.31 22.03
C LYS A 428 12.85 16.62 20.70
N GLY A 429 13.33 17.22 19.62
CA GLY A 429 13.44 16.55 18.34
C GLY A 429 14.47 15.41 18.39
N GLY A 430 14.70 14.76 17.25
CA GLY A 430 15.68 13.68 17.20
C GLY A 430 15.58 12.82 15.95
N LEU A 431 15.92 11.54 16.09
CA LEU A 431 15.95 10.58 14.98
C LEU A 431 15.15 9.33 15.32
N GLY A 432 14.41 8.85 14.32
CA GLY A 432 13.75 7.54 14.32
C GLY A 432 14.44 6.58 13.37
N ILE A 433 14.48 5.31 13.74
CA ILE A 433 15.14 4.23 13.00
C ILE A 433 14.22 3.02 12.97
N SER A 434 13.74 2.64 11.78
CA SER A 434 12.89 1.44 11.60
C SER A 434 13.65 0.36 10.84
N VAL A 435 13.74 -0.82 11.45
CA VAL A 435 14.40 -2.00 10.87
C VAL A 435 13.42 -2.74 9.96
N SER A 436 13.85 -3.09 8.75
CA SER A 436 13.05 -3.76 7.74
C SER A 436 13.55 -5.17 7.40
N GLU A 437 12.82 -5.86 6.54
CA GLU A 437 13.23 -7.16 6.01
C GLU A 437 14.56 -7.10 5.23
N LYS A 438 14.82 -5.98 4.52
CA LYS A 438 16.08 -5.76 3.78
C LYS A 438 17.24 -5.33 4.66
N THR A 439 17.02 -4.97 5.94
CA THR A 439 18.10 -4.57 6.83
C THR A 439 19.07 -5.72 7.10
N GLY A 440 20.37 -5.46 6.90
CA GLY A 440 21.45 -6.40 7.15
C GLY A 440 22.33 -5.98 8.34
N ARG A 441 23.24 -6.88 8.76
CA ARG A 441 24.21 -6.61 9.84
C ARG A 441 25.06 -5.37 9.55
N HIS A 442 25.51 -5.21 8.31
CA HIS A 442 26.32 -4.07 7.88
C HIS A 442 25.60 -2.72 8.03
N HIS A 443 24.27 -2.69 7.91
CA HIS A 443 23.49 -1.48 8.18
C HIS A 443 23.51 -1.12 9.67
N VAL A 444 23.39 -2.11 10.57
CA VAL A 444 23.48 -1.90 12.03
C VAL A 444 24.84 -1.32 12.39
N GLU A 445 25.93 -1.92 11.89
CA GLU A 445 27.29 -1.43 12.13
C GLU A 445 27.53 -0.03 11.54
N ALA A 446 26.98 0.27 10.35
CA ALA A 446 27.06 1.57 9.72
C ALA A 446 26.36 2.64 10.58
N LEU A 447 25.21 2.31 11.17
CA LEU A 447 24.51 3.20 12.09
C LEU A 447 25.30 3.42 13.39
N TRP A 448 25.88 2.39 13.98
CA TRP A 448 26.77 2.59 15.15
C TRP A 448 27.90 3.57 14.82
N ARG A 449 28.54 3.45 13.65
CA ARG A 449 29.56 4.41 13.19
C ARG A 449 28.99 5.81 12.95
N ALA A 450 27.74 5.90 12.45
CA ALA A 450 27.08 7.20 12.27
C ALA A 450 26.80 7.91 13.60
N PHE A 451 26.48 7.18 14.66
CA PHE A 451 26.26 7.71 16.00
C PHE A 451 27.57 7.93 16.77
N ALA A 452 28.56 7.06 16.59
CA ALA A 452 29.81 7.13 17.33
C ALA A 452 30.60 8.42 17.07
N SER A 453 31.20 8.95 18.12
CA SER A 453 32.24 10.02 18.03
C SER A 453 33.64 9.46 17.78
N SER A 454 33.80 8.13 17.77
CA SER A 454 35.06 7.38 17.63
C SER A 454 34.87 6.30 16.52
N PRO A 455 35.97 5.89 15.84
CA PRO A 455 35.94 4.76 14.94
C PRO A 455 35.64 3.41 15.64
N ASP A 456 35.82 3.34 16.95
CA ASP A 456 35.57 2.13 17.73
C ASP A 456 34.08 1.94 17.97
N VAL A 457 33.51 0.91 17.35
CA VAL A 457 32.12 0.51 17.51
C VAL A 457 32.02 -0.89 18.14
N PRO A 458 30.90 -1.23 18.80
CA PRO A 458 30.72 -2.55 19.39
C PRO A 458 30.86 -3.68 18.36
N SER A 459 31.31 -4.86 18.81
CA SER A 459 31.25 -6.08 17.97
C SER A 459 29.82 -6.62 17.95
N LEU A 460 29.27 -6.75 16.75
CA LEU A 460 27.92 -7.29 16.57
C LEU A 460 27.81 -8.72 17.12
N GLU A 461 28.80 -9.58 16.85
CA GLU A 461 28.82 -10.96 17.31
C GLU A 461 28.94 -11.06 18.86
N ALA A 462 29.65 -10.14 19.49
CA ALA A 462 29.74 -10.09 20.94
C ALA A 462 28.39 -9.70 21.55
N LEU A 463 27.77 -8.64 21.05
CA LEU A 463 26.46 -8.19 21.50
C LEU A 463 25.36 -9.22 21.24
N ASP A 464 25.43 -9.93 20.11
CA ASP A 464 24.43 -10.97 19.78
C ASP A 464 24.52 -12.16 20.75
N ARG A 465 25.74 -12.55 21.16
CA ARG A 465 25.93 -13.57 22.22
C ARG A 465 25.42 -13.10 23.58
N ASP A 466 25.70 -11.85 23.95
CA ASP A 466 25.28 -11.28 25.23
C ASP A 466 23.77 -11.15 25.36
N LEU A 467 23.07 -10.85 24.27
CA LEU A 467 21.60 -10.81 24.24
C LEU A 467 20.97 -12.19 24.53
N GLY A 468 21.66 -13.29 24.18
CA GLY A 468 21.12 -14.63 24.34
C GLY A 468 19.97 -14.95 23.36
N ALA A 469 19.58 -16.23 23.27
CA ALA A 469 18.59 -16.70 22.29
C ALA A 469 17.16 -16.23 22.60
N GLU A 470 16.81 -16.13 23.88
CA GLU A 470 15.44 -15.83 24.36
C GLU A 470 15.17 -14.33 24.54
N TRP A 471 16.13 -13.47 24.20
CA TRP A 471 15.97 -12.03 24.37
C TRP A 471 14.86 -11.45 23.49
N SER A 472 14.08 -10.56 24.07
CA SER A 472 13.09 -9.75 23.35
C SER A 472 12.81 -8.45 24.12
N ALA A 473 12.66 -7.34 23.42
CA ALA A 473 12.15 -6.09 23.98
C ALA A 473 10.63 -6.09 24.16
N ILE A 474 9.95 -7.13 23.66
CA ILE A 474 8.50 -7.27 23.82
C ILE A 474 8.21 -7.84 25.21
N PRO A 475 7.44 -7.15 26.07
CA PRO A 475 7.04 -7.65 27.36
C PRO A 475 6.30 -9.00 27.26
N THR A 476 6.58 -9.91 28.17
CA THR A 476 5.99 -11.26 28.14
C THR A 476 4.46 -11.28 28.00
N PRO A 477 3.68 -10.41 28.67
CA PRO A 477 2.22 -10.36 28.51
C PRO A 477 1.76 -9.93 27.12
N LEU A 478 2.62 -9.25 26.33
CA LEU A 478 2.34 -8.78 24.99
C LEU A 478 2.91 -9.69 23.89
N ARG A 479 3.62 -10.77 24.24
CA ARG A 479 4.08 -11.76 23.28
C ARG A 479 2.92 -12.62 22.81
N ARG A 480 2.79 -12.78 21.49
CA ARG A 480 1.74 -13.61 20.90
C ARG A 480 1.82 -15.05 21.38
N GLN A 481 0.71 -15.56 21.89
CA GLN A 481 0.53 -16.95 22.30
C GLN A 481 -0.38 -17.73 21.32
N SER A 482 -1.28 -17.04 20.66
CA SER A 482 -2.24 -17.64 19.75
C SER A 482 -1.61 -18.09 18.42
N ASP A 483 -2.14 -19.16 17.88
CA ASP A 483 -1.80 -19.64 16.56
C ASP A 483 -2.40 -18.74 15.46
N PHE A 484 -1.80 -18.77 14.28
CA PHE A 484 -2.26 -18.06 13.10
C PHE A 484 -1.85 -18.82 11.84
N LEU A 485 -2.48 -18.50 10.70
CA LEU A 485 -2.25 -19.14 9.40
C LEU A 485 -2.35 -20.66 9.46
N GLN A 486 -3.39 -21.18 10.12
CA GLN A 486 -3.57 -22.62 10.30
C GLN A 486 -4.21 -23.32 9.09
N HIS A 487 -4.81 -22.56 8.16
CA HIS A 487 -5.41 -23.15 6.98
C HIS A 487 -4.35 -23.81 6.07
N PRO A 488 -4.63 -24.97 5.46
CA PRO A 488 -3.66 -25.73 4.66
C PRO A 488 -3.00 -24.95 3.52
N VAL A 489 -3.64 -23.90 2.99
CA VAL A 489 -3.07 -23.05 1.94
C VAL A 489 -1.72 -22.43 2.36
N PHE A 490 -1.56 -22.13 3.65
CA PHE A 490 -0.34 -21.54 4.22
C PHE A 490 0.77 -22.56 4.53
N TYR A 491 0.58 -23.84 4.19
CA TYR A 491 1.56 -24.92 4.42
C TYR A 491 1.96 -25.67 3.14
N LYS A 492 1.26 -25.45 2.01
CA LYS A 492 1.41 -26.29 0.83
C LYS A 492 2.37 -25.75 -0.23
N TYR A 493 2.51 -24.44 -0.34
CA TYR A 493 3.11 -23.83 -1.54
C TYR A 493 4.43 -23.12 -1.24
N HIS A 494 5.32 -23.82 -0.54
CA HIS A 494 6.61 -23.31 -0.05
C HIS A 494 7.80 -23.62 -0.97
N SER A 495 7.61 -24.43 -2.00
CA SER A 495 8.58 -24.60 -3.10
C SER A 495 8.19 -23.71 -4.28
N GLU A 496 9.18 -23.26 -5.05
CA GLU A 496 8.93 -22.39 -6.22
C GLU A 496 7.99 -23.07 -7.23
N THR A 497 8.22 -24.37 -7.50
CA THR A 497 7.37 -25.13 -8.43
C THR A 497 5.94 -25.27 -7.94
N ASP A 498 5.73 -25.53 -6.63
CA ASP A 498 4.38 -25.65 -6.08
C ASP A 498 3.63 -24.31 -6.10
N MET A 499 4.34 -23.21 -5.78
CA MET A 499 3.78 -21.88 -5.85
C MET A 499 3.42 -21.48 -7.28
N LEU A 500 4.31 -21.74 -8.24
CA LEU A 500 4.06 -21.51 -9.67
C LEU A 500 2.81 -22.24 -10.15
N ARG A 501 2.69 -23.54 -9.80
CA ARG A 501 1.52 -24.35 -10.16
C ARG A 501 0.25 -23.87 -9.48
N TYR A 502 0.34 -23.37 -8.25
CA TYR A 502 -0.80 -22.79 -7.55
C TYR A 502 -1.29 -21.52 -8.24
N LEU A 503 -0.38 -20.57 -8.51
CA LEU A 503 -0.71 -19.32 -9.22
C LEU A 503 -1.31 -19.60 -10.59
N LYS A 504 -0.73 -20.52 -11.36
CA LYS A 504 -1.26 -20.91 -12.68
C LYS A 504 -2.63 -21.60 -12.60
N ARG A 505 -2.86 -22.40 -11.56
CA ARG A 505 -4.19 -23.01 -11.31
C ARG A 505 -5.25 -21.96 -11.01
N LEU A 506 -4.91 -20.91 -10.25
CA LEU A 506 -5.82 -19.81 -9.99
C LEU A 506 -6.10 -19.02 -11.27
N GLU A 507 -5.07 -18.63 -12.00
CA GLU A 507 -5.18 -17.92 -13.28
C GLU A 507 -6.09 -18.66 -14.27
N ASN A 508 -5.94 -20.01 -14.38
CA ASN A 508 -6.74 -20.84 -15.29
C ASN A 508 -8.22 -20.97 -14.89
N LYS A 509 -8.62 -20.51 -13.70
CA LYS A 509 -10.04 -20.41 -13.30
C LYS A 509 -10.70 -19.12 -13.75
N ASP A 510 -9.92 -18.18 -14.26
CA ASP A 510 -10.36 -16.84 -14.59
C ASP A 510 -10.33 -16.58 -16.09
N LEU A 511 -11.14 -15.64 -16.53
CA LEU A 511 -10.95 -14.98 -17.80
C LEU A 511 -10.32 -13.60 -17.56
N SER A 512 -9.29 -13.27 -18.35
CA SER A 512 -8.65 -11.96 -18.37
C SER A 512 -8.56 -11.45 -19.80
N LEU A 513 -8.16 -10.22 -20.00
CA LEU A 513 -7.92 -9.66 -21.34
C LEU A 513 -6.78 -10.37 -22.10
N ALA A 514 -5.93 -11.13 -21.40
CA ALA A 514 -4.93 -11.99 -22.03
C ALA A 514 -5.54 -13.25 -22.67
N HIS A 515 -6.78 -13.63 -22.30
CA HIS A 515 -7.48 -14.79 -22.86
C HIS A 515 -8.44 -14.39 -23.99
N ALA A 516 -9.20 -13.31 -23.80
CA ALA A 516 -10.27 -12.92 -24.71
C ALA A 516 -10.66 -11.45 -24.52
N MET A 517 -11.37 -10.89 -25.49
CA MET A 517 -12.09 -9.64 -25.31
C MET A 517 -13.26 -9.88 -24.33
N ILE A 518 -13.25 -9.12 -23.24
CA ILE A 518 -14.29 -9.21 -22.22
C ILE A 518 -15.17 -7.97 -22.35
N SER A 519 -16.45 -8.19 -22.61
CA SER A 519 -17.45 -7.12 -22.68
C SER A 519 -17.85 -6.68 -21.27
N LEU A 520 -17.04 -5.85 -20.65
CA LEU A 520 -17.30 -5.26 -19.34
C LEU A 520 -17.47 -3.74 -19.46
N GLY A 521 -18.52 -3.20 -18.85
CA GLY A 521 -18.71 -1.76 -18.70
C GLY A 521 -17.75 -1.16 -17.66
N SER A 522 -16.45 -1.37 -17.84
CA SER A 522 -15.43 -0.93 -16.88
C SER A 522 -14.58 0.19 -17.46
N CYS A 523 -14.40 1.24 -16.68
CA CYS A 523 -13.51 2.35 -17.00
C CYS A 523 -12.01 2.02 -16.82
N THR A 524 -11.65 0.93 -16.18
CA THR A 524 -10.27 0.65 -15.75
C THR A 524 -9.63 -0.59 -16.37
N MET A 525 -10.33 -1.27 -17.26
CA MET A 525 -9.80 -2.46 -17.95
C MET A 525 -8.88 -2.05 -19.08
N LYS A 526 -7.59 -2.21 -18.88
CA LYS A 526 -6.57 -1.78 -19.86
C LYS A 526 -5.56 -2.87 -20.13
N LEU A 527 -5.30 -3.12 -21.41
CA LEU A 527 -4.10 -3.78 -21.88
C LEU A 527 -3.03 -2.71 -22.10
N ASN A 528 -2.27 -2.42 -21.06
CA ASN A 528 -1.11 -1.57 -21.18
C ASN A 528 -0.03 -2.28 -22.01
N ALA A 529 0.76 -1.52 -22.75
CA ALA A 529 1.92 -2.07 -23.42
C ALA A 529 2.91 -2.66 -22.40
N THR A 530 3.59 -3.72 -22.79
CA THR A 530 4.62 -4.33 -21.91
C THR A 530 5.71 -3.32 -21.54
N SER A 531 6.07 -2.44 -22.46
CA SER A 531 7.03 -1.35 -22.25
C SER A 531 6.57 -0.32 -21.20
N GLU A 532 5.26 -0.12 -21.02
CA GLU A 532 4.70 0.74 -19.97
C GLU A 532 4.74 0.06 -18.59
N MET A 533 4.67 -1.27 -18.54
CA MET A 533 4.65 -2.03 -17.29
C MET A 533 6.05 -2.36 -16.74
N ILE A 534 7.05 -2.56 -17.60
CA ILE A 534 8.42 -2.92 -17.19
C ILE A 534 9.01 -1.98 -16.14
N PRO A 535 8.87 -0.64 -16.23
CA PRO A 535 9.48 0.29 -15.28
C PRO A 535 8.98 0.20 -13.85
N ILE A 536 7.79 -0.37 -13.60
CA ILE A 536 7.20 -0.43 -12.26
C ILE A 536 8.01 -1.30 -11.28
N THR A 537 8.84 -2.21 -11.79
CA THR A 537 9.71 -3.08 -11.00
C THR A 537 11.17 -2.60 -10.95
N TRP A 538 11.50 -1.46 -11.57
CA TRP A 538 12.83 -0.90 -11.44
C TRP A 538 13.05 -0.35 -10.04
N PRO A 539 14.16 -0.65 -9.37
CA PRO A 539 14.41 -0.20 -7.99
C PRO A 539 14.31 1.32 -7.84
N GLU A 540 14.70 2.07 -8.86
CA GLU A 540 14.63 3.54 -8.89
C GLU A 540 13.19 4.08 -8.79
N PHE A 541 12.19 3.25 -9.10
CA PHE A 541 10.78 3.57 -8.90
C PHE A 541 10.15 2.75 -7.77
N SER A 542 10.46 1.47 -7.64
CA SER A 542 9.82 0.59 -6.68
C SER A 542 10.31 0.77 -5.24
N ASP A 543 11.57 1.15 -5.03
CA ASP A 543 12.24 1.13 -3.73
C ASP A 543 12.41 2.52 -3.07
N ILE A 544 11.83 3.57 -3.67
CA ILE A 544 11.84 4.92 -3.06
C ILE A 544 10.77 5.02 -1.98
N HIS A 545 11.19 5.48 -0.79
CA HIS A 545 10.28 5.73 0.32
C HIS A 545 9.48 7.03 0.11
N PRO A 546 8.17 7.10 0.44
CA PRO A 546 7.35 8.31 0.22
C PRO A 546 7.85 9.55 0.98
N PHE A 547 8.55 9.34 2.10
CA PHE A 547 9.14 10.43 2.89
C PHE A 547 10.67 10.51 2.73
N ALA A 548 11.22 9.94 1.64
CA ALA A 548 12.62 10.18 1.30
C ALA A 548 12.89 11.67 1.04
N PRO A 549 14.10 12.19 1.29
CA PRO A 549 14.47 13.55 0.92
C PRO A 549 14.16 13.85 -0.55
N ALA A 550 13.65 15.05 -0.83
CA ALA A 550 13.19 15.42 -2.18
C ALA A 550 14.30 15.39 -3.23
N ASP A 551 15.55 15.59 -2.85
CA ASP A 551 16.72 15.47 -3.72
C ASP A 551 16.98 14.02 -4.17
N GLN A 552 16.47 13.02 -3.45
CA GLN A 552 16.53 11.61 -3.83
C GLN A 552 15.41 11.18 -4.81
N ALA A 553 14.39 12.01 -5.04
CA ALA A 553 13.22 11.71 -5.86
C ALA A 553 13.14 12.58 -7.14
N GLN A 554 14.26 13.09 -7.62
CA GLN A 554 14.28 14.02 -8.76
C GLN A 554 13.74 13.41 -10.06
N GLY A 555 13.93 12.11 -10.26
CA GLY A 555 13.35 11.38 -11.39
C GLY A 555 11.82 11.33 -11.32
N TYR A 556 11.24 11.12 -10.13
CA TYR A 556 9.79 11.20 -9.94
C TYR A 556 9.24 12.59 -10.21
N LEU A 557 9.90 13.64 -9.71
CA LEU A 557 9.47 15.02 -9.91
C LEU A 557 9.49 15.40 -11.39
N GLU A 558 10.53 14.98 -12.14
CA GLU A 558 10.59 15.20 -13.57
C GLU A 558 9.50 14.43 -14.33
N LEU A 559 9.26 13.17 -13.99
CA LEU A 559 8.22 12.36 -14.62
C LEU A 559 6.82 12.95 -14.40
N ILE A 560 6.53 13.36 -13.17
CA ILE A 560 5.26 13.99 -12.79
C ILE A 560 5.08 15.30 -13.55
N GLY A 561 6.07 16.19 -13.52
CA GLY A 561 5.99 17.49 -14.21
C GLY A 561 5.86 17.36 -15.74
N ASP A 562 6.58 16.43 -16.37
CA ASP A 562 6.44 16.13 -17.80
C ASP A 562 5.02 15.64 -18.15
N LEU A 563 4.43 14.79 -17.31
CA LEU A 563 3.08 14.29 -17.52
C LEU A 563 2.01 15.38 -17.29
N GLU A 564 2.14 16.18 -16.22
CA GLU A 564 1.23 17.30 -15.95
C GLU A 564 1.23 18.31 -17.09
N GLN A 565 2.40 18.67 -17.63
CA GLN A 565 2.53 19.57 -18.76
C GLN A 565 1.84 19.02 -20.02
N ARG A 566 2.05 17.75 -20.35
CA ARG A 566 1.41 17.10 -21.51
C ARG A 566 -0.10 17.05 -21.36
N LEU A 567 -0.58 16.69 -20.18
CA LEU A 567 -2.02 16.65 -19.92
C LEU A 567 -2.65 18.04 -20.00
N ALA A 568 -1.97 19.09 -19.51
CA ALA A 568 -2.42 20.47 -19.67
C ALA A 568 -2.53 20.86 -21.15
N THR A 569 -1.52 20.52 -21.97
CA THR A 569 -1.55 20.74 -23.43
C THR A 569 -2.71 20.00 -24.10
N ILE A 570 -2.94 18.73 -23.76
CA ILE A 570 -4.00 17.90 -24.35
C ILE A 570 -5.39 18.41 -23.98
N THR A 571 -5.58 18.86 -22.75
CA THR A 571 -6.90 19.27 -22.23
C THR A 571 -7.19 20.75 -22.38
N GLY A 572 -6.16 21.58 -22.66
CA GLY A 572 -6.28 23.03 -22.73
C GLY A 572 -6.46 23.74 -21.39
N TYR A 573 -6.20 23.05 -20.27
CA TYR A 573 -6.21 23.67 -18.95
C TYR A 573 -4.87 24.34 -18.63
N ASP A 574 -4.90 25.35 -17.77
CA ASP A 574 -3.70 26.05 -17.29
C ASP A 574 -2.82 25.18 -16.40
N ALA A 575 -3.42 24.23 -15.67
CA ALA A 575 -2.71 23.32 -14.78
C ALA A 575 -3.45 21.99 -14.64
N VAL A 576 -2.69 20.95 -14.31
CA VAL A 576 -3.17 19.59 -14.01
C VAL A 576 -2.56 19.13 -12.70
N SER A 577 -3.32 18.40 -11.90
CA SER A 577 -2.84 17.73 -10.69
C SER A 577 -2.99 16.23 -10.83
N LEU A 578 -1.93 15.49 -10.49
CA LEU A 578 -1.91 14.03 -10.43
C LEU A 578 -2.16 13.49 -8.99
N GLN A 579 -2.61 14.35 -8.06
CA GLN A 579 -2.84 13.97 -6.66
C GLN A 579 -4.06 13.05 -6.41
N PRO A 580 -5.18 13.12 -7.17
CA PRO A 580 -6.31 12.23 -6.93
C PRO A 580 -5.93 10.75 -7.05
N ASN A 581 -6.24 9.94 -6.03
CA ASN A 581 -5.89 8.52 -6.00
C ASN A 581 -6.74 7.63 -6.93
N ALA A 582 -7.85 8.14 -7.44
CA ALA A 582 -8.73 7.43 -8.35
C ALA A 582 -9.56 8.43 -9.18
N GLY A 583 -10.15 7.97 -10.28
CA GLY A 583 -11.03 8.78 -11.13
C GLY A 583 -12.18 9.43 -10.35
N SER A 584 -12.83 8.68 -9.46
CA SER A 584 -13.91 9.21 -8.61
C SER A 584 -13.48 10.33 -7.67
N GLN A 585 -12.23 10.32 -7.19
CA GLN A 585 -11.68 11.41 -6.39
C GLN A 585 -11.37 12.64 -7.25
N GLY A 586 -10.91 12.43 -8.49
CA GLY A 586 -10.73 13.51 -9.45
C GLY A 586 -12.07 14.17 -9.82
N GLU A 587 -13.11 13.38 -10.09
CA GLU A 587 -14.47 13.85 -10.33
C GLU A 587 -15.02 14.64 -9.13
N TYR A 588 -14.84 14.10 -7.92
CA TYR A 588 -15.29 14.78 -6.69
C TYR A 588 -14.53 16.09 -6.44
N ALA A 589 -13.24 16.13 -6.70
CA ALA A 589 -12.44 17.35 -6.58
C ALA A 589 -12.87 18.42 -7.59
N GLY A 590 -13.35 18.02 -8.79
CA GLY A 590 -13.88 18.93 -9.80
C GLY A 590 -15.26 19.49 -9.49
N LEU A 591 -16.09 18.79 -8.70
CA LEU A 591 -17.39 19.26 -8.25
C LEU A 591 -17.27 20.30 -7.14
#